data_4f728bf9969bbdd4da85c1032511684d
#
_entry.id   4f728bf9969bbdd4da85c1032511684d
#
_cell.length_a   1.000
_cell.length_b   1.000
_cell.length_c   1.000
_cell.angle_alpha   90.00
_cell.angle_beta   90.00
_cell.angle_gamma   90.00
#
_symmetry.space_group_name_H-M   'P 1'
#
loop_
_entity.id
_entity.type
_entity.pdbx_description
1 polymer ?
#
loop_
_entity_poly.entity_id
_entity_poly.type
_entity_poly.pdbx_seq_one_letter_code
_entity_poly.pdbx_strand_id
1 'polypeptide(L)'
;HEAFLKQEKEKWLEESEYNREHEQLFDTILRPENVHEAINAFNDERNKLENLQSSYDYFINAHQLNSYTEEYYYTFDANVSGLKAVIDDLSSSPEIRRVFFSQSTKDLDIVLKTGGMILVNSAKGVLGKEKSRMVAQMVTLVMQNAAQRRLPDKSPFFAFYEDEKNGYLMPGNDSNFLDESRKFHVPVMHAYQHDEQIRDSIGESGADAIKMSYRNAFTFQQTSTKVVEFINLRSGGKHYALKETKRAANDDLLAGNQGNSSATSEEVVEEDNFTARDANNLEKFQVGGVIVSDDEVSNMI
;
A
#
# COMPACT_ATOMS: atom_id res chain seq x y z
N HIS A 1 21.50 38.81 -18.72
CA HIS A 1 21.12 37.88 -17.66
C HIS A 1 21.10 38.59 -16.30
N GLU A 2 22.19 39.29 -15.91
CA GLU A 2 22.23 40.05 -14.65
C GLU A 2 21.14 41.14 -14.55
N ALA A 3 20.88 41.87 -15.65
CA ALA A 3 19.83 42.88 -15.67
C ALA A 3 18.41 42.30 -15.50
N PHE A 4 18.18 41.13 -16.07
CA PHE A 4 16.91 40.39 -15.90
C PHE A 4 16.70 39.91 -14.46
N LEU A 5 17.76 39.32 -13.86
CA LEU A 5 17.70 38.84 -12.48
C LEU A 5 17.52 40.00 -11.49
N LYS A 6 18.12 41.15 -11.76
CA LYS A 6 17.92 42.35 -10.94
C LYS A 6 16.48 42.85 -10.99
N GLN A 7 15.88 42.85 -12.17
CA GLN A 7 14.49 43.27 -12.37
C GLN A 7 13.53 42.29 -11.69
N GLU A 8 13.77 41.00 -11.80
CA GLU A 8 12.95 39.98 -11.13
C GLU A 8 13.08 40.05 -9.62
N LYS A 9 14.28 40.30 -9.07
CA LYS A 9 14.51 40.53 -7.65
C LYS A 9 13.73 41.74 -7.13
N GLU A 10 13.82 42.89 -7.84
CA GLU A 10 13.11 44.12 -7.47
C GLU A 10 11.60 43.87 -7.42
N LYS A 11 11.06 43.20 -8.43
CA LYS A 11 9.65 42.83 -8.48
C LYS A 11 9.24 41.90 -7.33
N TRP A 12 10.07 40.90 -7.02
CA TRP A 12 9.79 39.96 -5.94
C TRP A 12 9.83 40.66 -4.56
N LEU A 13 10.74 41.60 -4.34
CA LEU A 13 10.82 42.40 -3.11
C LEU A 13 9.65 43.36 -2.93
N GLU A 14 9.02 43.79 -4.02
CA GLU A 14 7.82 44.63 -4.00
C GLU A 14 6.55 43.87 -3.65
N GLU A 15 6.49 42.56 -3.90
CA GLU A 15 5.30 41.74 -3.76
C GLU A 15 4.89 41.46 -2.31
N SER A 16 5.80 41.42 -1.33
CA SER A 16 5.45 41.22 0.08
C SER A 16 6.53 41.66 1.08
N GLU A 17 6.10 41.94 2.31
CA GLU A 17 6.99 42.26 3.42
C GLU A 17 7.89 41.07 3.81
N TYR A 18 7.38 39.86 3.68
CA TYR A 18 8.12 38.61 3.89
C TYR A 18 9.31 38.49 2.92
N ASN A 19 9.13 38.87 1.66
CA ASN A 19 10.19 38.81 0.66
C ASN A 19 11.34 39.77 0.99
N ARG A 20 11.06 40.94 1.59
CA ARG A 20 12.09 41.89 2.05
C ARG A 20 12.93 41.37 3.20
N GLU A 21 12.28 40.66 4.15
CA GLU A 21 12.98 40.04 5.28
C GLU A 21 13.92 38.91 4.83
N HIS A 22 13.64 38.30 3.68
CA HIS A 22 14.38 37.16 3.17
C HIS A 22 15.24 37.46 1.94
N GLU A 23 15.57 38.72 1.71
CA GLU A 23 16.39 39.17 0.57
C GLU A 23 17.71 38.39 0.44
N GLN A 24 18.36 38.05 1.54
CA GLN A 24 19.62 37.29 1.55
C GLN A 24 19.45 35.86 0.98
N LEU A 25 18.26 35.27 1.07
CA LEU A 25 17.94 33.98 0.47
C LEU A 25 18.02 34.07 -1.06
N PHE A 26 17.52 35.15 -1.64
CA PHE A 26 17.55 35.36 -3.09
C PHE A 26 18.97 35.41 -3.63
N ASP A 27 19.87 36.11 -2.97
CA ASP A 27 21.28 36.24 -3.37
C ASP A 27 22.09 34.95 -3.17
N THR A 28 21.67 34.10 -2.20
CA THR A 28 22.34 32.82 -1.95
C THR A 28 21.91 31.74 -2.97
N ILE A 29 20.71 31.82 -3.46
CA ILE A 29 20.12 30.87 -4.41
C ILE A 29 20.61 31.11 -5.84
N LEU A 30 20.89 32.35 -6.21
CA LEU A 30 21.23 32.77 -7.58
C LEU A 30 22.73 32.64 -7.96
N ARG A 31 23.47 31.73 -7.32
CA ARG A 31 24.81 31.42 -7.84
C ARG A 31 24.69 30.78 -9.22
N PRO A 32 25.52 31.22 -10.23
CA PRO A 32 25.39 30.80 -11.64
C PRO A 32 25.42 29.29 -11.88
N GLU A 33 26.02 28.55 -10.97
CA GLU A 33 26.23 27.10 -11.06
C GLU A 33 24.93 26.26 -10.82
N ASN A 34 23.90 26.87 -10.21
CA ASN A 34 22.66 26.14 -9.80
C ASN A 34 21.38 26.92 -10.16
N VAL A 35 21.41 27.79 -11.16
CA VAL A 35 20.28 28.67 -11.52
C VAL A 35 18.98 27.92 -11.79
N HIS A 36 19.03 26.73 -12.40
CA HIS A 36 17.84 25.95 -12.67
C HIS A 36 17.23 25.30 -11.42
N GLU A 37 18.07 24.81 -10.50
CA GLU A 37 17.59 24.27 -9.22
C GLU A 37 17.04 25.37 -8.33
N ALA A 38 17.65 26.54 -8.35
CA ALA A 38 17.19 27.70 -7.62
C ALA A 38 15.84 28.25 -8.14
N ILE A 39 15.65 28.31 -9.44
CA ILE A 39 14.38 28.73 -10.05
C ILE A 39 13.27 27.73 -9.70
N ASN A 40 13.55 26.44 -9.73
CA ASN A 40 12.57 25.43 -9.38
C ASN A 40 12.22 25.48 -7.88
N ALA A 41 13.21 25.63 -7.00
CA ALA A 41 12.98 25.76 -5.56
C ALA A 41 12.16 27.03 -5.23
N PHE A 42 12.47 28.14 -5.90
CA PHE A 42 11.72 29.39 -5.76
C PHE A 42 10.26 29.25 -6.22
N ASN A 43 10.04 28.65 -7.37
CA ASN A 43 8.70 28.39 -7.87
C ASN A 43 7.91 27.44 -6.96
N ASP A 44 8.56 26.45 -6.38
CA ASP A 44 7.94 25.52 -5.43
C ASP A 44 7.53 26.24 -4.13
N GLU A 45 8.37 27.11 -3.58
CA GLU A 45 8.02 27.90 -2.39
C GLU A 45 6.92 28.94 -2.70
N ARG A 46 6.97 29.59 -3.83
CA ARG A 46 5.92 30.49 -4.30
C ARG A 46 4.58 29.75 -4.43
N ASN A 47 4.57 28.59 -5.07
CA ASN A 47 3.36 27.78 -5.22
C ASN A 47 2.81 27.29 -3.86
N LYS A 48 3.68 27.00 -2.89
CA LYS A 48 3.27 26.68 -1.52
C LYS A 48 2.58 27.87 -0.85
N LEU A 49 3.14 29.08 -0.99
CA LEU A 49 2.54 30.29 -0.43
C LEU A 49 1.20 30.62 -1.10
N GLU A 50 1.11 30.54 -2.41
CA GLU A 50 -0.15 30.73 -3.16
C GLU A 50 -1.22 29.72 -2.75
N ASN A 51 -0.84 28.45 -2.54
CA ASN A 51 -1.73 27.42 -2.06
C ASN A 51 -2.19 27.66 -0.61
N LEU A 52 -1.30 28.11 0.26
CA LEU A 52 -1.64 28.48 1.64
C LEU A 52 -2.58 29.68 1.66
N GLN A 53 -2.31 30.72 0.87
CA GLN A 53 -3.17 31.89 0.75
C GLN A 53 -4.55 31.51 0.20
N SER A 54 -4.59 30.72 -0.86
CA SER A 54 -5.84 30.22 -1.42
C SER A 54 -6.64 29.35 -0.44
N SER A 55 -5.95 28.51 0.33
CA SER A 55 -6.58 27.69 1.37
C SER A 55 -7.13 28.55 2.53
N TYR A 56 -6.39 29.59 2.92
CA TYR A 56 -6.84 30.56 3.92
C TYR A 56 -8.06 31.34 3.43
N ASP A 57 -8.01 31.88 2.21
CA ASP A 57 -9.12 32.61 1.61
C ASP A 57 -10.36 31.74 1.43
N TYR A 58 -10.18 30.48 1.00
CA TYR A 58 -11.25 29.50 0.95
C TYR A 58 -11.87 29.27 2.33
N PHE A 59 -11.03 29.06 3.36
CA PHE A 59 -11.50 28.84 4.73
C PHE A 59 -12.29 30.04 5.25
N ILE A 60 -11.76 31.25 5.09
CA ILE A 60 -12.42 32.49 5.50
C ILE A 60 -13.76 32.69 4.76
N ASN A 61 -13.79 32.47 3.46
CA ASN A 61 -14.98 32.67 2.64
C ASN A 61 -16.01 31.55 2.81
N ALA A 62 -15.57 30.30 2.84
CA ALA A 62 -16.47 29.14 3.01
C ALA A 62 -17.16 29.14 4.38
N HIS A 63 -16.49 29.67 5.40
CA HIS A 63 -17.01 29.71 6.75
C HIS A 63 -17.53 31.10 7.17
N GLN A 64 -17.57 32.07 6.22
CA GLN A 64 -18.07 33.43 6.48
C GLN A 64 -17.49 34.06 7.76
N LEU A 65 -16.22 33.79 8.05
CA LEU A 65 -15.56 34.20 9.28
C LEU A 65 -15.55 35.75 9.50
N ASN A 66 -15.91 36.51 8.47
CA ASN A 66 -16.08 37.96 8.51
C ASN A 66 -17.45 38.40 9.01
N SER A 67 -18.42 37.49 9.17
CA SER A 67 -19.77 37.77 9.66
C SER A 67 -20.08 36.96 10.92
N TYR A 68 -19.47 37.39 12.05
CA TYR A 68 -19.62 36.70 13.32
C TYR A 68 -21.00 36.90 13.91
N THR A 69 -21.89 35.91 13.76
CA THR A 69 -23.10 35.80 14.60
C THR A 69 -22.94 34.62 15.57
N GLU A 70 -23.55 34.70 16.74
CA GLU A 70 -23.56 33.58 17.72
C GLU A 70 -24.06 32.26 17.08
N GLU A 71 -25.04 32.34 16.19
CA GLU A 71 -25.61 31.21 15.45
C GLU A 71 -24.60 30.54 14.54
N TYR A 72 -23.69 31.31 13.94
CA TYR A 72 -22.60 30.77 13.12
C TYR A 72 -21.61 29.93 13.95
N TYR A 73 -21.21 30.42 15.11
CA TYR A 73 -20.32 29.66 16.00
C TYR A 73 -20.92 28.33 16.42
N TYR A 74 -22.21 28.32 16.75
CA TYR A 74 -22.90 27.06 17.09
C TYR A 74 -22.94 26.07 15.96
N THR A 75 -23.23 26.52 14.74
CA THR A 75 -23.30 25.65 13.56
C THR A 75 -21.91 25.16 13.14
N PHE A 76 -20.90 25.99 13.19
CA PHE A 76 -19.52 25.63 12.90
C PHE A 76 -18.99 24.60 13.89
N ASP A 77 -19.13 24.84 15.17
CA ASP A 77 -18.67 23.93 16.22
C ASP A 77 -19.37 22.56 16.12
N ALA A 78 -20.66 22.53 15.83
CA ALA A 78 -21.38 21.29 15.59
C ALA A 78 -20.84 20.52 14.38
N ASN A 79 -20.57 21.22 13.27
CA ASN A 79 -20.08 20.59 12.04
C ASN A 79 -18.65 20.07 12.15
N VAL A 80 -17.79 20.72 12.94
CA VAL A 80 -16.38 20.31 13.10
C VAL A 80 -16.12 19.48 14.35
N SER A 81 -17.09 19.31 15.21
CA SER A 81 -16.95 18.61 16.51
C SER A 81 -16.42 17.17 16.32
N GLY A 82 -16.90 16.46 15.32
CA GLY A 82 -16.43 15.11 15.01
C GLY A 82 -14.96 15.07 14.61
N LEU A 83 -14.52 15.97 13.74
CA LEU A 83 -13.12 16.07 13.33
C LEU A 83 -12.23 16.48 14.52
N LYS A 84 -12.67 17.47 15.29
CA LYS A 84 -11.96 17.91 16.49
C LYS A 84 -11.78 16.78 17.48
N ALA A 85 -12.82 16.00 17.75
CA ALA A 85 -12.75 14.85 18.65
C ALA A 85 -11.72 13.82 18.19
N VAL A 86 -11.63 13.54 16.89
CA VAL A 86 -10.62 12.63 16.32
C VAL A 86 -9.20 13.18 16.48
N ILE A 87 -9.00 14.46 16.20
CA ILE A 87 -7.69 15.11 16.35
C ILE A 87 -7.27 15.15 17.83
N ASP A 88 -8.20 15.49 18.73
CA ASP A 88 -7.97 15.53 20.18
C ASP A 88 -7.64 14.13 20.72
N ASP A 89 -8.34 13.10 20.27
CA ASP A 89 -8.06 11.71 20.66
C ASP A 89 -6.67 11.25 20.18
N LEU A 90 -6.31 11.53 18.93
CA LEU A 90 -4.97 11.24 18.41
C LEU A 90 -3.89 12.02 19.15
N SER A 91 -4.08 13.31 19.35
CA SER A 91 -3.11 14.18 20.01
C SER A 91 -3.00 13.94 21.51
N SER A 92 -3.95 13.21 22.11
CA SER A 92 -3.89 12.81 23.53
C SER A 92 -2.77 11.79 23.80
N SER A 93 -2.37 10.99 22.80
CA SER A 93 -1.29 10.01 22.93
C SER A 93 0.08 10.66 22.76
N PRO A 94 0.98 10.58 23.77
CA PRO A 94 2.35 11.09 23.67
C PRO A 94 3.14 10.46 22.51
N GLU A 95 2.91 9.18 22.22
CA GLU A 95 3.56 8.42 21.16
C GLU A 95 3.16 8.99 19.78
N ILE A 96 1.87 9.21 19.56
CA ILE A 96 1.35 9.79 18.33
C ILE A 96 1.85 11.22 18.16
N ARG A 97 1.83 12.02 19.22
CA ARG A 97 2.37 13.39 19.16
C ARG A 97 3.82 13.47 18.73
N ARG A 98 4.66 12.57 19.22
CA ARG A 98 6.08 12.53 18.86
C ARG A 98 6.29 12.24 17.35
N VAL A 99 5.41 11.48 16.75
CA VAL A 99 5.56 11.07 15.33
C VAL A 99 4.88 12.07 14.39
N PHE A 100 3.63 12.46 14.67
CA PHE A 100 2.81 13.23 13.73
C PHE A 100 2.73 14.73 14.03
N PHE A 101 2.98 15.14 15.28
CA PHE A 101 2.84 16.55 15.70
C PHE A 101 4.19 17.15 16.09
N SER A 102 5.30 16.51 15.79
CA SER A 102 6.65 17.04 15.96
C SER A 102 7.21 17.57 14.64
N GLN A 103 8.33 18.29 14.74
CA GLN A 103 9.04 18.75 13.56
C GLN A 103 9.53 17.54 12.73
N SER A 104 9.29 17.57 11.42
CA SER A 104 9.74 16.54 10.50
C SER A 104 11.27 16.50 10.43
N THR A 105 11.84 15.31 10.67
CA THR A 105 13.29 15.12 10.71
C THR A 105 13.84 14.39 9.47
N LYS A 106 12.98 13.77 8.69
CA LYS A 106 13.34 12.98 7.51
C LYS A 106 12.39 13.27 6.36
N ASP A 107 12.98 13.46 5.20
CA ASP A 107 12.27 13.55 3.94
C ASP A 107 12.14 12.14 3.35
N LEU A 108 10.91 11.68 3.18
CA LEU A 108 10.64 10.35 2.62
C LEU A 108 11.05 10.26 1.15
N ASP A 109 10.91 11.32 0.38
CA ASP A 109 11.31 11.33 -1.02
C ASP A 109 12.82 11.12 -1.17
N ILE A 110 13.61 11.68 -0.25
CA ILE A 110 15.06 11.44 -0.18
C ILE A 110 15.34 9.98 0.15
N VAL A 111 14.69 9.42 1.18
CA VAL A 111 14.89 8.01 1.57
C VAL A 111 14.55 7.06 0.43
N LEU A 112 13.43 7.29 -0.24
CA LEU A 112 13.00 6.49 -1.39
C LEU A 112 13.97 6.61 -2.59
N LYS A 113 14.66 7.74 -2.74
CA LYS A 113 15.61 8.00 -3.82
C LYS A 113 17.01 7.45 -3.53
N THR A 114 17.48 7.60 -2.30
CA THR A 114 18.87 7.26 -1.93
C THR A 114 19.03 5.85 -1.36
N GLY A 115 17.93 5.18 -1.07
CA GLY A 115 17.90 3.91 -0.36
C GLY A 115 17.91 4.10 1.16
N GLY A 116 17.50 3.05 1.85
CA GLY A 116 17.41 3.01 3.30
C GLY A 116 16.35 2.02 3.76
N MET A 117 16.16 1.92 5.08
CA MET A 117 15.14 1.10 5.69
C MET A 117 14.29 1.96 6.62
N ILE A 118 12.98 1.87 6.46
CA ILE A 118 12.00 2.50 7.34
C ILE A 118 11.26 1.39 8.06
N LEU A 119 11.37 1.34 9.38
CA LEU A 119 10.64 0.40 10.22
C LEU A 119 9.51 1.14 10.93
N VAL A 120 8.29 0.70 10.72
CA VAL A 120 7.10 1.28 11.31
C VAL A 120 6.45 0.27 12.25
N ASN A 121 6.35 0.61 13.51
CA ASN A 121 5.61 -0.15 14.50
C ASN A 121 4.40 0.65 14.96
N SER A 122 3.21 0.24 14.55
CA SER A 122 1.95 0.88 14.96
C SER A 122 1.54 0.62 16.41
N ALA A 123 2.33 -0.20 17.12
CA ALA A 123 2.27 -0.41 18.58
C ALA A 123 0.86 -0.71 19.12
N LYS A 124 0.15 -1.68 18.52
CA LYS A 124 -1.23 -2.05 18.87
C LYS A 124 -1.44 -2.31 20.38
N GLY A 125 -0.43 -2.90 21.03
CA GLY A 125 -0.46 -3.17 22.49
C GLY A 125 -0.40 -1.90 23.34
N VAL A 126 0.09 -0.79 22.82
CA VAL A 126 0.23 0.50 23.52
C VAL A 126 -0.91 1.46 23.14
N LEU A 127 -1.20 1.57 21.84
CA LEU A 127 -2.17 2.55 21.31
C LEU A 127 -3.62 2.04 21.33
N GLY A 128 -3.79 0.72 21.47
CA GLY A 128 -5.08 0.07 21.24
C GLY A 128 -5.39 -0.11 19.74
N LYS A 129 -6.44 -0.85 19.44
CA LYS A 129 -6.76 -1.29 18.08
C LYS A 129 -7.03 -0.11 17.12
N GLU A 130 -7.86 0.82 17.50
CA GLU A 130 -8.33 1.90 16.61
C GLU A 130 -7.21 2.92 16.30
N LYS A 131 -6.50 3.39 17.32
CA LYS A 131 -5.38 4.33 17.13
C LYS A 131 -4.23 3.69 16.33
N SER A 132 -3.91 2.43 16.62
CA SER A 132 -2.92 1.66 15.86
C SER A 132 -3.30 1.55 14.38
N ARG A 133 -4.57 1.26 14.09
CA ARG A 133 -5.09 1.21 12.73
C ARG A 133 -4.96 2.57 12.03
N MET A 134 -5.38 3.66 12.68
CA MET A 134 -5.29 5.00 12.12
C MET A 134 -3.83 5.39 11.81
N VAL A 135 -2.92 5.13 12.74
CA VAL A 135 -1.48 5.38 12.54
C VAL A 135 -0.94 4.58 11.36
N ALA A 136 -1.25 3.29 11.27
CA ALA A 136 -0.82 2.45 10.15
C ALA A 136 -1.37 2.96 8.81
N GLN A 137 -2.65 3.31 8.74
CA GLN A 137 -3.26 3.88 7.54
C GLN A 137 -2.63 5.21 7.13
N MET A 138 -2.40 6.13 8.08
CA MET A 138 -1.75 7.41 7.80
C MET A 138 -0.35 7.22 7.24
N VAL A 139 0.46 6.35 7.86
CA VAL A 139 1.82 6.07 7.37
C VAL A 139 1.78 5.43 5.99
N THR A 140 0.90 4.44 5.77
CA THR A 140 0.73 3.81 4.45
C THR A 140 0.40 4.84 3.38
N LEU A 141 -0.56 5.75 3.63
CA LEU A 141 -0.92 6.82 2.70
C LEU A 141 0.27 7.74 2.37
N VAL A 142 1.01 8.15 3.38
CA VAL A 142 2.19 9.01 3.18
C VAL A 142 3.25 8.30 2.35
N MET A 143 3.49 7.02 2.60
CA MET A 143 4.45 6.20 1.84
C MET A 143 3.99 5.96 0.41
N GLN A 144 2.71 5.65 0.18
CA GLN A 144 2.13 5.48 -1.15
C GLN A 144 2.22 6.78 -1.97
N ASN A 145 1.86 7.92 -1.37
CA ASN A 145 1.98 9.22 -2.00
C ASN A 145 3.44 9.57 -2.35
N ALA A 146 4.39 9.29 -1.45
CA ALA A 146 5.80 9.47 -1.74
C ALA A 146 6.28 8.58 -2.89
N ALA A 147 5.83 7.33 -2.94
CA ALA A 147 6.12 6.43 -4.04
C ALA A 147 5.56 6.92 -5.38
N GLN A 148 4.34 7.45 -5.41
CA GLN A 148 3.69 7.96 -6.62
C GLN A 148 4.30 9.26 -7.16
N ARG A 149 5.03 10.03 -6.32
CA ARG A 149 5.81 11.21 -6.79
C ARG A 149 7.11 10.85 -7.49
N ARG A 150 7.50 9.57 -7.49
CA ARG A 150 8.73 9.10 -8.14
C ARG A 150 8.61 9.13 -9.66
N LEU A 151 9.75 9.21 -10.34
CA LEU A 151 9.79 9.12 -11.80
C LEU A 151 9.50 7.68 -12.25
N PRO A 152 8.47 7.46 -13.08
CA PRO A 152 8.17 6.14 -13.62
C PRO A 152 9.37 5.54 -14.34
N ASP A 153 9.59 4.24 -14.18
CA ASP A 153 10.63 3.43 -14.84
C ASP A 153 12.09 3.90 -14.67
N LYS A 154 12.34 4.94 -13.88
CA LYS A 154 13.67 5.51 -13.65
C LYS A 154 14.09 5.52 -12.18
N SER A 155 13.16 5.27 -11.28
CA SER A 155 13.44 5.29 -9.85
C SER A 155 14.10 4.00 -9.37
N PRO A 156 14.97 4.06 -8.35
CA PRO A 156 15.55 2.85 -7.77
C PRO A 156 14.48 1.98 -7.11
N PHE A 157 14.78 0.71 -6.92
CA PHE A 157 13.89 -0.25 -6.29
C PHE A 157 13.67 0.08 -4.81
N PHE A 158 12.41 0.06 -4.34
CA PHE A 158 12.08 0.25 -2.93
C PHE A 158 10.87 -0.60 -2.56
N ALA A 159 11.06 -1.62 -1.73
CA ALA A 159 10.01 -2.59 -1.40
C ALA A 159 9.20 -2.18 -0.17
N PHE A 160 7.89 -2.37 -0.24
CA PHE A 160 6.97 -2.24 0.89
C PHE A 160 6.58 -3.63 1.40
N TYR A 161 6.85 -3.89 2.67
CA TYR A 161 6.42 -5.09 3.38
C TYR A 161 5.41 -4.68 4.45
N GLU A 162 4.19 -5.13 4.31
CA GLU A 162 3.07 -4.76 5.17
C GLU A 162 2.51 -6.01 5.85
N ASP A 163 2.86 -6.19 7.12
CA ASP A 163 2.40 -7.29 7.94
C ASP A 163 1.05 -6.98 8.60
N GLU A 164 0.25 -8.02 8.85
CA GLU A 164 -1.14 -7.91 9.36
C GLU A 164 -1.99 -6.86 8.60
N LYS A 165 -1.80 -6.79 7.29
CA LYS A 165 -2.43 -5.77 6.43
C LYS A 165 -3.95 -5.72 6.54
N ASN A 166 -4.60 -6.84 6.84
CA ASN A 166 -6.04 -6.90 7.09
C ASN A 166 -6.51 -5.92 8.18
N GLY A 167 -5.65 -5.57 9.13
CA GLY A 167 -5.96 -4.65 10.23
C GLY A 167 -6.09 -3.17 9.83
N TYR A 168 -5.52 -2.77 8.68
CA TYR A 168 -5.47 -1.36 8.23
C TYR A 168 -5.63 -1.17 6.73
N LEU A 169 -6.30 -2.11 6.07
CA LEU A 169 -6.68 -2.00 4.66
C LEU A 169 -7.50 -0.73 4.38
N MET A 170 -7.25 -0.14 3.23
CA MET A 170 -7.96 1.03 2.70
C MET A 170 -8.55 0.66 1.33
N PRO A 171 -9.84 0.28 1.27
CA PRO A 171 -10.49 -0.12 0.02
C PRO A 171 -10.34 0.95 -1.07
N GLY A 172 -10.12 0.53 -2.29
CA GLY A 172 -9.89 1.41 -3.42
C GLY A 172 -8.49 2.02 -3.45
N ASN A 173 -7.99 2.55 -2.34
CA ASN A 173 -6.66 3.16 -2.30
C ASN A 173 -5.54 2.11 -2.44
N ASP A 174 -5.63 1.03 -1.67
CA ASP A 174 -4.62 -0.04 -1.73
C ASP A 174 -4.66 -0.79 -3.07
N SER A 175 -5.83 -1.08 -3.64
CA SER A 175 -5.93 -1.72 -4.95
C SER A 175 -5.37 -0.82 -6.06
N ASN A 176 -5.72 0.45 -6.08
CA ASN A 176 -5.18 1.40 -7.06
C ASN A 176 -3.65 1.52 -6.95
N PHE A 177 -3.13 1.56 -5.73
CA PHE A 177 -1.69 1.62 -5.52
C PHE A 177 -0.98 0.34 -6.00
N LEU A 178 -1.53 -0.84 -5.71
CA LEU A 178 -0.98 -2.12 -6.17
C LEU A 178 -0.90 -2.18 -7.71
N ASP A 179 -1.93 -1.74 -8.41
CA ASP A 179 -1.97 -1.72 -9.87
C ASP A 179 -0.94 -0.76 -10.47
N GLU A 180 -0.63 0.33 -9.78
CA GLU A 180 0.31 1.35 -10.24
C GLU A 180 1.74 1.18 -9.74
N SER A 181 1.96 0.48 -8.63
CA SER A 181 3.25 0.42 -7.91
C SER A 181 4.40 -0.06 -8.77
N ARG A 182 4.13 -0.94 -9.74
CA ARG A 182 5.12 -1.49 -10.68
C ARG A 182 5.86 -0.40 -11.47
N LYS A 183 5.14 0.59 -12.01
CA LYS A 183 5.75 1.68 -12.81
C LYS A 183 6.70 2.57 -11.98
N PHE A 184 6.52 2.56 -10.67
CA PHE A 184 7.37 3.30 -9.74
C PHE A 184 8.49 2.45 -9.12
N HIS A 185 8.65 1.19 -9.55
CA HIS A 185 9.59 0.21 -9.00
C HIS A 185 9.40 -0.02 -7.49
N VAL A 186 8.14 -0.12 -7.05
CA VAL A 186 7.75 -0.39 -5.67
C VAL A 186 7.00 -1.72 -5.60
N PRO A 187 7.71 -2.85 -5.43
CA PRO A 187 7.03 -4.10 -5.11
C PRO A 187 6.39 -4.01 -3.73
N VAL A 188 5.18 -4.51 -3.64
CA VAL A 188 4.40 -4.53 -2.42
C VAL A 188 4.11 -5.96 -2.01
N MET A 189 4.37 -6.29 -0.75
CA MET A 189 4.03 -7.56 -0.15
C MET A 189 3.10 -7.32 1.04
N HIS A 190 1.90 -7.87 0.96
CA HIS A 190 0.95 -7.90 2.07
C HIS A 190 0.96 -9.29 2.72
N ALA A 191 1.12 -9.34 4.04
CA ALA A 191 0.95 -10.55 4.82
C ALA A 191 -0.29 -10.45 5.72
N TYR A 192 -1.03 -11.56 5.84
CA TYR A 192 -2.21 -11.70 6.70
C TYR A 192 -2.47 -13.17 7.02
N GLN A 193 -3.19 -13.43 8.09
CA GLN A 193 -3.36 -14.79 8.59
C GLN A 193 -4.46 -15.57 7.85
N HIS A 194 -5.60 -14.93 7.58
CA HIS A 194 -6.75 -15.58 6.97
C HIS A 194 -7.43 -14.68 5.95
N ASP A 195 -7.84 -15.26 4.85
CA ASP A 195 -8.54 -14.60 3.76
C ASP A 195 -9.86 -13.95 4.18
N GLU A 196 -10.56 -14.61 5.09
CA GLU A 196 -11.81 -14.14 5.66
C GLU A 196 -11.64 -12.78 6.38
N GLN A 197 -10.49 -12.53 7.00
CA GLN A 197 -10.21 -11.26 7.68
C GLN A 197 -10.20 -10.06 6.72
N ILE A 198 -9.76 -10.26 5.48
CA ILE A 198 -9.83 -9.21 4.46
C ILE A 198 -11.29 -8.94 4.10
N ARG A 199 -12.08 -10.00 3.87
CA ARG A 199 -13.51 -9.89 3.54
C ARG A 199 -14.31 -9.20 4.63
N ASP A 200 -14.02 -9.53 5.88
CA ASP A 200 -14.64 -8.90 7.05
C ASP A 200 -14.28 -7.40 7.17
N SER A 201 -13.06 -7.04 6.78
CA SER A 201 -12.55 -5.66 6.90
C SER A 201 -13.09 -4.72 5.84
N ILE A 202 -13.23 -5.18 4.59
CA ILE A 202 -13.50 -4.34 3.42
C ILE A 202 -14.65 -4.84 2.54
N GLY A 203 -15.33 -5.90 2.94
CA GLY A 203 -16.39 -6.54 2.17
C GLY A 203 -15.87 -7.44 1.04
N GLU A 204 -16.77 -8.22 0.45
CA GLU A 204 -16.41 -9.22 -0.56
C GLU A 204 -15.85 -8.59 -1.83
N SER A 205 -16.51 -7.58 -2.37
CA SER A 205 -16.07 -6.86 -3.58
C SER A 205 -14.71 -6.18 -3.41
N GLY A 206 -14.46 -5.57 -2.24
CA GLY A 206 -13.17 -4.97 -1.94
C GLY A 206 -12.04 -5.99 -1.81
N ALA A 207 -12.32 -7.13 -1.19
CA ALA A 207 -11.37 -8.23 -1.06
C ALA A 207 -11.00 -8.83 -2.42
N ASP A 208 -11.97 -9.03 -3.29
CA ASP A 208 -11.74 -9.56 -4.63
C ASP A 208 -10.93 -8.57 -5.48
N ALA A 209 -11.23 -7.27 -5.42
CA ALA A 209 -10.46 -6.24 -6.11
C ALA A 209 -8.97 -6.24 -5.70
N ILE A 210 -8.68 -6.27 -4.40
CA ILE A 210 -7.30 -6.35 -3.92
C ILE A 210 -6.62 -7.64 -4.36
N LYS A 211 -7.30 -8.78 -4.28
CA LYS A 211 -6.75 -10.06 -4.70
C LYS A 211 -6.41 -10.09 -6.19
N MET A 212 -7.24 -9.49 -7.02
CA MET A 212 -6.99 -9.41 -8.46
C MET A 212 -5.72 -8.62 -8.78
N SER A 213 -5.34 -7.64 -7.97
CA SER A 213 -4.13 -6.85 -8.13
C SER A 213 -2.83 -7.60 -7.72
N TYR A 214 -2.93 -8.72 -6.97
CA TYR A 214 -1.75 -9.53 -6.66
C TYR A 214 -1.37 -10.42 -7.84
N ARG A 215 -0.11 -10.38 -8.26
CA ARG A 215 0.44 -11.28 -9.28
C ARG A 215 0.94 -12.58 -8.67
N ASN A 216 1.56 -12.52 -7.51
CA ASN A 216 2.16 -13.64 -6.81
C ASN A 216 1.38 -13.93 -5.52
N ALA A 217 1.29 -15.19 -5.16
CA ALA A 217 0.65 -15.62 -3.92
C ALA A 217 1.45 -16.73 -3.26
N PHE A 218 1.61 -16.62 -1.95
CA PHE A 218 2.30 -17.59 -1.12
C PHE A 218 1.45 -17.95 0.06
N THR A 219 1.50 -19.21 0.47
CA THR A 219 0.81 -19.69 1.66
C THR A 219 1.70 -20.63 2.47
N PHE A 220 1.59 -20.53 3.78
CA PHE A 220 2.07 -21.55 4.71
C PHE A 220 0.98 -22.62 4.90
N GLN A 221 1.24 -23.60 5.76
CA GLN A 221 0.27 -24.63 6.11
C GLN A 221 -1.07 -24.00 6.55
N GLN A 222 -2.15 -24.40 5.90
CA GLN A 222 -3.50 -23.94 6.21
C GLN A 222 -4.60 -24.85 5.67
N THR A 223 -5.81 -24.64 6.15
CA THR A 223 -7.01 -25.43 5.80
C THR A 223 -8.01 -24.68 4.91
N SER A 224 -7.77 -23.40 4.60
CA SER A 224 -8.70 -22.59 3.82
C SER A 224 -8.72 -23.01 2.35
N THR A 225 -9.87 -23.46 1.88
CA THR A 225 -10.09 -23.81 0.47
C THR A 225 -10.01 -22.59 -0.46
N LYS A 226 -10.38 -21.42 0.03
CA LYS A 226 -10.37 -20.16 -0.76
C LYS A 226 -8.96 -19.73 -1.17
N VAL A 227 -7.97 -20.00 -0.34
CA VAL A 227 -6.58 -19.72 -0.69
C VAL A 227 -6.09 -20.70 -1.74
N VAL A 228 -6.45 -21.97 -1.62
CA VAL A 228 -6.17 -23.00 -2.63
C VAL A 228 -6.78 -22.62 -3.97
N GLU A 229 -8.05 -22.23 -4.00
CA GLU A 229 -8.74 -21.74 -5.19
C GLU A 229 -8.04 -20.53 -5.82
N PHE A 230 -7.60 -19.58 -5.00
CA PHE A 230 -6.87 -18.40 -5.48
C PHE A 230 -5.52 -18.76 -6.11
N ILE A 231 -4.73 -19.65 -5.48
CA ILE A 231 -3.46 -20.13 -6.01
C ILE A 231 -3.71 -20.89 -7.33
N ASN A 232 -4.71 -21.76 -7.38
CA ASN A 232 -5.06 -22.49 -8.60
C ASN A 232 -5.47 -21.57 -9.74
N LEU A 233 -6.28 -20.57 -9.48
CA LEU A 233 -6.67 -19.59 -10.49
C LEU A 233 -5.45 -18.90 -11.11
N ARG A 234 -4.42 -18.60 -10.32
CA ARG A 234 -3.19 -17.94 -10.78
C ARG A 234 -2.20 -18.90 -11.44
N SER A 235 -2.22 -20.17 -11.06
CA SER A 235 -1.31 -21.21 -11.59
C SER A 235 -1.74 -21.81 -12.94
N GLY A 236 -2.83 -21.33 -13.53
CA GLY A 236 -3.42 -21.92 -14.73
C GLY A 236 -4.42 -23.03 -14.46
N GLY A 237 -4.78 -23.27 -13.19
CA GLY A 237 -5.90 -24.11 -12.75
C GLY A 237 -5.57 -25.58 -12.63
N LYS A 238 -5.39 -26.29 -13.75
CA LYS A 238 -5.32 -27.75 -13.74
C LYS A 238 -4.23 -28.27 -14.68
N HIS A 239 -3.71 -29.44 -14.36
CA HIS A 239 -2.83 -30.21 -15.23
C HIS A 239 -3.42 -31.61 -15.46
N TYR A 240 -2.93 -32.28 -16.49
CA TYR A 240 -3.33 -33.67 -16.79
C TYR A 240 -2.36 -34.64 -16.12
N ALA A 241 -2.87 -35.49 -15.24
CA ALA A 241 -2.11 -36.57 -14.62
C ALA A 241 -2.58 -37.93 -15.06
N LEU A 242 -1.64 -38.86 -15.23
CA LEU A 242 -1.92 -40.27 -15.51
C LEU A 242 -2.16 -40.97 -14.16
N LYS A 243 -3.38 -41.39 -13.92
CA LYS A 243 -3.74 -42.15 -12.72
C LYS A 243 -3.83 -43.63 -13.02
N GLU A 244 -2.93 -44.39 -12.43
CA GLU A 244 -3.01 -45.85 -12.46
C GLU A 244 -4.01 -46.32 -11.41
N THR A 245 -5.10 -46.94 -11.82
CA THR A 245 -6.03 -47.61 -10.91
C THR A 245 -5.81 -49.12 -11.02
N LYS A 246 -5.27 -49.70 -9.96
CA LYS A 246 -5.16 -51.16 -9.81
C LYS A 246 -6.51 -51.69 -9.25
N ARG A 247 -7.30 -52.31 -10.06
CA ARG A 247 -8.47 -53.06 -9.57
C ARG A 247 -8.03 -54.48 -9.23
N ALA A 248 -8.09 -54.82 -7.92
CA ALA A 248 -8.01 -56.23 -7.55
C ALA A 248 -9.35 -56.86 -7.95
N ALA A 249 -9.29 -57.86 -8.79
CA ALA A 249 -10.47 -58.68 -9.06
C ALA A 249 -10.84 -59.43 -7.75
N ASN A 250 -12.03 -59.16 -7.22
CA ASN A 250 -12.57 -60.02 -6.17
C ASN A 250 -12.81 -61.42 -6.75
N ASP A 251 -12.07 -62.36 -6.26
CA ASP A 251 -12.32 -63.77 -6.55
C ASP A 251 -13.73 -64.12 -6.06
N ASP A 252 -14.54 -64.52 -6.99
CA ASP A 252 -15.81 -65.17 -6.68
C ASP A 252 -15.48 -66.56 -6.07
N LEU A 253 -15.61 -66.68 -4.78
CA LEU A 253 -15.25 -67.88 -3.97
C LEU A 253 -15.95 -69.18 -4.41
N LEU A 254 -16.77 -69.14 -5.45
CA LEU A 254 -17.53 -70.28 -5.98
C LEU A 254 -16.98 -70.93 -7.24
N ALA A 255 -15.95 -70.37 -7.87
CA ALA A 255 -15.46 -70.85 -9.17
C ALA A 255 -14.02 -71.37 -9.15
N GLY A 256 -13.50 -71.94 -8.13
CA GLY A 256 -12.33 -72.84 -8.07
C GLY A 256 -11.09 -72.53 -8.98
N ASN A 257 -10.91 -71.32 -9.44
CA ASN A 257 -9.84 -70.93 -10.33
C ASN A 257 -9.02 -69.80 -9.68
N GLN A 258 -7.85 -70.14 -9.14
CA GLN A 258 -6.87 -69.20 -8.62
C GLN A 258 -6.16 -68.48 -9.78
N GLY A 259 -6.73 -67.40 -10.26
CA GLY A 259 -6.10 -66.53 -11.19
C GLY A 259 -5.99 -65.12 -10.65
N ASN A 260 -4.84 -64.73 -10.11
CA ASN A 260 -4.57 -63.34 -9.75
C ASN A 260 -4.48 -62.51 -11.05
N SER A 261 -5.57 -61.99 -11.53
CA SER A 261 -5.56 -61.00 -12.60
C SER A 261 -5.73 -59.60 -12.05
N SER A 262 -4.63 -58.86 -11.89
CA SER A 262 -4.68 -57.45 -11.66
C SER A 262 -4.81 -56.69 -12.99
N ALA A 263 -5.97 -56.13 -13.24
CA ALA A 263 -6.12 -55.18 -14.35
C ALA A 263 -5.65 -53.77 -13.91
N THR A 264 -4.60 -53.29 -14.57
CA THR A 264 -4.18 -51.90 -14.40
C THR A 264 -4.85 -51.09 -15.51
N SER A 265 -5.67 -50.14 -15.16
CA SER A 265 -6.22 -49.15 -16.10
C SER A 265 -5.53 -47.82 -15.88
N GLU A 266 -4.98 -47.25 -16.93
CA GLU A 266 -4.47 -45.90 -16.96
C GLU A 266 -5.60 -44.97 -17.39
N GLU A 267 -5.90 -43.97 -16.58
CA GLU A 267 -6.88 -42.95 -16.89
C GLU A 267 -6.21 -41.57 -16.81
N VAL A 268 -6.42 -40.74 -17.84
CA VAL A 268 -5.98 -39.34 -17.80
C VAL A 268 -7.00 -38.56 -16.98
N VAL A 269 -6.55 -38.04 -15.84
CA VAL A 269 -7.38 -37.27 -14.92
C VAL A 269 -6.88 -35.82 -14.88
N GLU A 270 -7.79 -34.88 -14.90
CA GLU A 270 -7.48 -33.49 -14.60
C GLU A 270 -7.31 -33.34 -13.09
N GLU A 271 -6.15 -32.86 -12.66
CA GLU A 271 -5.88 -32.56 -11.25
C GLU A 271 -5.54 -31.07 -11.08
N ASP A 272 -5.96 -30.48 -9.95
CA ASP A 272 -5.61 -29.12 -9.60
C ASP A 272 -4.10 -28.97 -9.38
N ASN A 273 -3.51 -27.86 -9.84
CA ASN A 273 -2.08 -27.60 -9.70
C ASN A 273 -1.64 -27.47 -8.23
N PHE A 274 -2.55 -27.01 -7.37
CA PHE A 274 -2.34 -26.92 -5.93
C PHE A 274 -3.62 -27.36 -5.21
N THR A 275 -3.54 -28.41 -4.41
CA THR A 275 -4.71 -29.01 -3.75
C THR A 275 -4.80 -28.60 -2.28
N ALA A 276 -6.00 -28.77 -1.68
CA ALA A 276 -6.15 -28.59 -0.23
C ALA A 276 -5.29 -29.58 0.56
N ARG A 277 -4.97 -30.74 0.00
CA ARG A 277 -4.05 -31.70 0.59
C ARG A 277 -2.63 -31.16 0.62
N ASP A 278 -2.18 -30.52 -0.46
CA ASP A 278 -0.85 -29.90 -0.51
C ASP A 278 -0.72 -28.79 0.51
N ALA A 279 -1.73 -27.90 0.61
CA ALA A 279 -1.75 -26.84 1.60
C ALA A 279 -1.70 -27.35 3.05
N ASN A 280 -2.42 -28.45 3.33
CA ASN A 280 -2.45 -29.06 4.66
C ASN A 280 -1.17 -29.82 5.03
N ASN A 281 -0.47 -30.34 4.04
CA ASN A 281 0.72 -31.14 4.23
C ASN A 281 2.01 -30.33 4.23
N LEU A 282 1.95 -29.00 4.04
CA LEU A 282 3.12 -28.15 4.17
C LEU A 282 3.70 -28.26 5.59
N GLU A 283 4.99 -28.51 5.66
CA GLU A 283 5.70 -28.57 6.92
C GLU A 283 5.96 -27.16 7.47
N LYS A 284 6.41 -27.08 8.72
CA LYS A 284 6.80 -25.81 9.33
C LYS A 284 7.88 -25.13 8.48
N PHE A 285 7.64 -23.88 8.08
CA PHE A 285 8.48 -23.07 7.18
C PHE A 285 8.49 -23.51 5.69
N GLN A 286 7.71 -24.48 5.29
CA GLN A 286 7.42 -24.70 3.89
C GLN A 286 6.37 -23.70 3.38
N VAL A 287 6.53 -23.32 2.13
CA VAL A 287 5.66 -22.36 1.44
C VAL A 287 5.18 -22.98 0.15
N GLY A 288 3.87 -23.00 -0.05
CA GLY A 288 3.26 -23.29 -1.33
C GLY A 288 2.83 -22.01 -2.02
N GLY A 289 2.89 -21.93 -3.33
CA GLY A 289 2.46 -20.71 -3.99
C GLY A 289 2.68 -20.68 -5.48
N VAL A 290 2.43 -19.50 -6.05
CA VAL A 290 2.59 -19.21 -7.47
C VAL A 290 3.41 -17.94 -7.66
N ILE A 291 4.39 -18.00 -8.54
CA ILE A 291 5.17 -16.85 -9.00
C ILE A 291 4.93 -16.68 -10.50
N VAL A 292 4.58 -15.45 -10.87
CA VAL A 292 4.44 -15.04 -12.26
C VAL A 292 5.59 -14.08 -12.57
N SER A 293 6.54 -14.52 -13.40
CA SER A 293 7.66 -13.71 -13.89
C SER A 293 7.67 -13.69 -15.41
N ASP A 294 7.77 -12.51 -15.99
CA ASP A 294 7.93 -12.29 -17.46
C ASP A 294 7.03 -13.19 -18.33
N ASP A 295 5.74 -13.29 -17.94
CA ASP A 295 4.70 -14.11 -18.57
C ASP A 295 4.84 -15.64 -18.38
N GLU A 296 5.81 -16.11 -17.62
CA GLU A 296 5.91 -17.50 -17.17
C GLU A 296 5.31 -17.67 -15.77
N VAL A 297 4.57 -18.74 -15.57
CA VAL A 297 3.99 -19.13 -14.28
C VAL A 297 4.77 -20.30 -13.71
N SER A 298 5.36 -20.11 -12.55
CA SER A 298 6.06 -21.15 -11.80
C SER A 298 5.31 -21.49 -10.53
N ASN A 299 4.98 -22.77 -10.35
CA ASN A 299 4.42 -23.29 -9.11
C ASN A 299 5.55 -23.69 -8.17
N MET A 300 5.45 -23.30 -6.90
CA MET A 300 6.37 -23.69 -5.84
C MET A 300 5.61 -24.49 -4.79
N ILE A 301 6.12 -25.66 -4.47
CA ILE A 301 5.69 -26.52 -3.35
C ILE A 301 6.87 -26.77 -2.45
#